data_1129dc2fb402d7034cd3fa9ae662dd85
#
_entry.id   1129dc2fb402d7034cd3fa9ae662dd85
#
_cell.length_a   1.000
_cell.length_b   1.000
_cell.length_c   1.000
_cell.angle_alpha   90.00
_cell.angle_beta   90.00
_cell.angle_gamma   90.00
#
_symmetry.space_group_name_H-M   'P 1'
#
loop_
_entity.id
_entity.type
_entity.pdbx_description
1 polymer ?
#
loop_
_entity_poly.entity_id
_entity_poly.type
_entity_poly.pdbx_seq_one_letter_code
_entity_poly.pdbx_strand_id
1 'polypeptide(L)'
;MTSQLLHANGLVKHYGGVVATDNVSLTLNAHQVMGVIGPNGAGKSTLIGLLGGGLMPSAGSIEFDGQDITKMPAFDRARIGIGRTYQIPRPFLDMTVRENLLAARFSLHPWESGAKANRACDAIMERTGLTDAAGLTGRGLPLLRRKRLEVARALALQPKLLLLDEVGAGLIDSEVTELVELIKSLRNDVQGIIIIEHVLRVVRECCDRLAVINFGKKIAEGSTSDVLNSDDVAAVYLGTSHSAKHTDVLPPVAKKPEQGNPSHAITGLVMPTQSEAGKVNAPILELRGIHAGYGQARVLNGIDLVVHPGKVIAILGTNGAGKTTLANVVSGAIKASAGHILVDGEDITGVAPHQFARLGLAQCMEGRRIFSPLTVEENLMLAARGVAKAEISDRLERIYTLFPELKERRCIGGTSMSGGQQQMLAIGRSLMSKPKLVLFDEISLGLAPVMMDRLYLALGELKAAGLTMLIVEQDVERALNLADEVHVMEHGAFALSGSSKSIREDPRLRHLYIGTAD
;
A
#
# COMPACT_ATOMS: atom_id res chain seq x y z
N MET A 1 -31.09 -24.40 -9.44
CA MET A 1 -30.98 -23.27 -8.48
C MET A 1 -29.60 -23.36 -7.90
N THR A 2 -28.76 -22.38 -8.14
CA THR A 2 -27.39 -22.30 -7.54
C THR A 2 -27.56 -22.08 -6.03
N SER A 3 -27.05 -23.00 -5.21
CA SER A 3 -27.16 -22.89 -3.75
C SER A 3 -26.26 -21.72 -3.28
N GLN A 4 -26.81 -20.87 -2.43
CA GLN A 4 -26.08 -19.78 -1.79
C GLN A 4 -25.09 -20.37 -0.79
N LEU A 5 -23.82 -20.07 -0.95
CA LEU A 5 -22.74 -20.58 -0.07
C LEU A 5 -22.47 -19.61 1.09
N LEU A 6 -22.39 -18.31 0.80
CA LEU A 6 -22.18 -17.28 1.81
C LEU A 6 -23.14 -16.11 1.58
N HIS A 7 -23.75 -15.62 2.66
CA HIS A 7 -24.53 -14.39 2.67
C HIS A 7 -24.11 -13.50 3.84
N ALA A 8 -23.58 -12.34 3.50
CA ALA A 8 -23.32 -11.28 4.45
C ALA A 8 -24.36 -10.18 4.24
N ASN A 9 -25.05 -9.79 5.28
CA ASN A 9 -26.14 -8.81 5.22
C ASN A 9 -25.89 -7.66 6.17
N GLY A 10 -25.82 -6.44 5.63
CA GLY A 10 -25.74 -5.19 6.37
C GLY A 10 -24.55 -5.09 7.32
N LEU A 11 -23.37 -5.59 6.92
CA LEU A 11 -22.20 -5.61 7.81
C LEU A 11 -21.71 -4.20 8.14
N VAL A 12 -21.67 -3.91 9.43
CA VAL A 12 -21.12 -2.67 9.99
C VAL A 12 -19.97 -2.99 10.94
N LYS A 13 -18.87 -2.24 10.86
CA LYS A 13 -17.78 -2.31 11.81
C LYS A 13 -17.28 -0.93 12.19
N HIS A 14 -17.30 -0.65 13.48
CA HIS A 14 -16.75 0.56 14.07
C HIS A 14 -15.42 0.27 14.78
N TYR A 15 -14.47 1.21 14.64
CA TYR A 15 -13.25 1.30 15.44
C TYR A 15 -13.22 2.69 16.11
N GLY A 16 -13.71 2.76 17.34
CA GLY A 16 -13.94 4.06 18.00
C GLY A 16 -14.87 4.94 17.16
N GLY A 17 -14.40 6.12 16.73
CA GLY A 17 -15.16 7.04 15.89
C GLY A 17 -15.12 6.74 14.38
N VAL A 18 -14.37 5.71 13.94
CA VAL A 18 -14.20 5.39 12.51
C VAL A 18 -15.12 4.24 12.11
N VAL A 19 -15.91 4.44 11.05
CA VAL A 19 -16.73 3.40 10.42
C VAL A 19 -15.92 2.75 9.32
N ALA A 20 -15.41 1.53 9.55
CA ALA A 20 -14.56 0.82 8.59
C ALA A 20 -15.35 0.03 7.55
N THR A 21 -16.55 -0.47 7.91
CA THR A 21 -17.56 -0.99 6.98
C THR A 21 -18.92 -0.42 7.38
N ASP A 22 -19.70 0.02 6.41
CA ASP A 22 -20.99 0.67 6.60
C ASP A 22 -22.03 0.00 5.70
N ASN A 23 -22.86 -0.85 6.31
CA ASN A 23 -23.97 -1.55 5.66
C ASN A 23 -23.56 -2.37 4.40
N VAL A 24 -22.46 -3.10 4.48
CA VAL A 24 -21.95 -3.91 3.36
C VAL A 24 -22.69 -5.25 3.32
N SER A 25 -23.34 -5.54 2.18
CA SER A 25 -23.97 -6.84 1.91
C SER A 25 -23.32 -7.51 0.71
N LEU A 26 -23.01 -8.81 0.81
CA LEU A 26 -22.41 -9.63 -0.26
C LEU A 26 -23.05 -11.01 -0.28
N THR A 27 -23.23 -11.56 -1.47
CA THR A 27 -23.73 -12.92 -1.66
C THR A 27 -22.81 -13.70 -2.59
N LEU A 28 -22.28 -14.83 -2.13
CA LEU A 28 -21.49 -15.76 -2.92
C LEU A 28 -22.28 -17.05 -3.15
N ASN A 29 -22.44 -17.44 -4.39
CA ASN A 29 -23.05 -18.72 -4.76
C ASN A 29 -21.99 -19.82 -4.83
N ALA A 30 -22.44 -21.07 -4.73
CA ALA A 30 -21.55 -22.21 -4.91
C ALA A 30 -20.85 -22.19 -6.29
N HIS A 31 -19.58 -22.59 -6.31
CA HIS A 31 -18.68 -22.63 -7.48
C HIS A 31 -18.41 -21.25 -8.13
N GLN A 32 -18.61 -20.17 -7.39
CA GLN A 32 -18.37 -18.81 -7.83
C GLN A 32 -17.06 -18.27 -7.24
N VAL A 33 -16.35 -17.47 -8.03
CA VAL A 33 -15.22 -16.64 -7.56
C VAL A 33 -15.65 -15.19 -7.56
N MET A 34 -15.66 -14.56 -6.38
CA MET A 34 -16.01 -13.15 -6.20
C MET A 34 -14.75 -12.35 -5.88
N GLY A 35 -14.48 -11.33 -6.68
CA GLY A 35 -13.49 -10.31 -6.39
C GLY A 35 -14.05 -9.20 -5.51
N VAL A 36 -13.25 -8.67 -4.60
CA VAL A 36 -13.54 -7.45 -3.85
C VAL A 36 -12.39 -6.49 -4.05
N ILE A 37 -12.67 -5.36 -4.70
CA ILE A 37 -11.69 -4.33 -5.00
C ILE A 37 -12.06 -2.99 -4.36
N GLY A 38 -11.14 -2.05 -4.38
CA GLY A 38 -11.33 -0.69 -3.89
C GLY A 38 -10.00 -0.07 -3.47
N PRO A 39 -9.96 1.24 -3.27
CA PRO A 39 -8.74 1.95 -2.86
C PRO A 39 -8.23 1.49 -1.48
N ASN A 40 -6.99 1.89 -1.16
CA ASN A 40 -6.43 1.65 0.16
C ASN A 40 -7.26 2.37 1.23
N GLY A 41 -7.50 1.68 2.35
CA GLY A 41 -8.38 2.22 3.41
C GLY A 41 -9.88 2.09 3.15
N ALA A 42 -10.33 1.53 2.01
CA ALA A 42 -11.73 1.37 1.68
C ALA A 42 -12.53 0.41 2.61
N GLY A 43 -11.85 -0.35 3.49
CA GLY A 43 -12.49 -1.31 4.39
C GLY A 43 -12.40 -2.78 3.97
N LYS A 44 -11.66 -3.09 2.89
CA LYS A 44 -11.49 -4.47 2.36
C LYS A 44 -10.94 -5.46 3.39
N SER A 45 -9.83 -5.11 4.05
CA SER A 45 -9.21 -5.98 5.08
C SER A 45 -10.12 -6.16 6.31
N THR A 46 -10.96 -5.16 6.63
CA THR A 46 -12.00 -5.28 7.66
C THR A 46 -13.05 -6.27 7.21
N LEU A 47 -13.54 -6.17 5.98
CA LEU A 47 -14.55 -7.06 5.43
C LEU A 47 -14.09 -8.53 5.46
N ILE A 48 -12.89 -8.84 4.96
CA ILE A 48 -12.37 -10.22 5.01
C ILE A 48 -12.14 -10.69 6.45
N GLY A 49 -11.77 -9.77 7.36
CA GLY A 49 -11.67 -10.05 8.79
C GLY A 49 -13.01 -10.43 9.42
N LEU A 50 -14.10 -9.78 9.01
CA LEU A 50 -15.46 -10.10 9.40
C LEU A 50 -15.89 -11.45 8.83
N LEU A 51 -15.68 -11.70 7.54
CA LEU A 51 -16.03 -12.95 6.86
C LEU A 51 -15.25 -14.15 7.42
N GLY A 52 -13.96 -13.96 7.74
CA GLY A 52 -13.10 -15.00 8.30
C GLY A 52 -13.20 -15.19 9.82
N GLY A 53 -14.02 -14.38 10.53
CA GLY A 53 -14.20 -14.50 11.99
C GLY A 53 -13.06 -13.96 12.85
N GLY A 54 -12.06 -13.31 12.25
CA GLY A 54 -11.00 -12.59 12.97
C GLY A 54 -11.48 -11.27 13.58
N LEU A 55 -12.62 -10.77 13.09
CA LEU A 55 -13.31 -9.58 13.59
C LEU A 55 -14.79 -9.91 13.78
N MET A 56 -15.41 -9.32 14.80
CA MET A 56 -16.84 -9.40 15.00
C MET A 56 -17.51 -8.15 14.45
N PRO A 57 -18.63 -8.26 13.71
CA PRO A 57 -19.37 -7.10 13.24
C PRO A 57 -19.98 -6.32 14.40
N SER A 58 -20.13 -5.02 14.24
CA SER A 58 -20.87 -4.15 15.17
C SER A 58 -22.39 -4.26 14.91
N ALA A 59 -22.78 -4.51 13.65
CA ALA A 59 -24.15 -4.81 13.23
C ALA A 59 -24.12 -5.64 11.93
N GLY A 60 -25.27 -6.23 11.57
CA GLY A 60 -25.42 -7.12 10.42
C GLY A 60 -25.23 -8.58 10.79
N SER A 61 -25.34 -9.47 9.79
CA SER A 61 -25.28 -10.93 9.97
C SER A 61 -24.46 -11.59 8.87
N ILE A 62 -23.93 -12.77 9.16
CA ILE A 62 -23.20 -13.61 8.21
C ILE A 62 -23.73 -15.03 8.30
N GLU A 63 -24.22 -15.54 7.18
CA GLU A 63 -24.69 -16.91 7.02
C GLU A 63 -23.75 -17.66 6.06
N PHE A 64 -23.34 -18.87 6.43
CA PHE A 64 -22.48 -19.74 5.63
C PHE A 64 -23.09 -21.15 5.58
N ASP A 65 -23.34 -21.66 4.36
CA ASP A 65 -23.92 -22.97 4.11
C ASP A 65 -25.24 -23.19 4.92
N GLY A 66 -26.09 -22.14 5.01
CA GLY A 66 -27.35 -22.14 5.76
C GLY A 66 -27.21 -21.97 7.28
N GLN A 67 -26.02 -21.76 7.81
CA GLN A 67 -25.76 -21.57 9.24
C GLN A 67 -25.39 -20.11 9.55
N ASP A 68 -26.01 -19.52 10.57
CA ASP A 68 -25.56 -18.22 11.11
C ASP A 68 -24.22 -18.37 11.82
N ILE A 69 -23.21 -17.67 11.28
CA ILE A 69 -21.84 -17.65 11.81
C ILE A 69 -21.44 -16.28 12.33
N THR A 70 -22.38 -15.35 12.49
CA THR A 70 -22.12 -13.94 12.81
C THR A 70 -21.22 -13.78 14.02
N LYS A 71 -21.44 -14.55 15.09
CA LYS A 71 -20.68 -14.50 16.34
C LYS A 71 -19.63 -15.61 16.47
N MET A 72 -19.44 -16.40 15.41
CA MET A 72 -18.52 -17.54 15.43
C MET A 72 -17.07 -17.06 15.24
N PRO A 73 -16.13 -17.42 16.12
CA PRO A 73 -14.71 -17.03 15.99
C PRO A 73 -14.02 -17.79 14.84
N ALA A 74 -12.86 -17.27 14.39
CA ALA A 74 -12.14 -17.78 13.22
C ALA A 74 -11.81 -19.28 13.29
N PHE A 75 -11.45 -19.79 14.47
CA PHE A 75 -11.14 -21.20 14.66
C PHE A 75 -12.33 -22.12 14.39
N ASP A 76 -13.51 -21.75 14.84
CA ASP A 76 -14.72 -22.54 14.61
C ASP A 76 -15.20 -22.39 13.15
N ARG A 77 -15.00 -21.22 12.51
CA ARG A 77 -15.24 -21.05 11.06
C ARG A 77 -14.30 -21.91 10.23
N ALA A 78 -13.05 -22.10 10.65
CA ALA A 78 -12.15 -23.04 9.97
C ALA A 78 -12.66 -24.49 10.05
N ARG A 79 -13.26 -24.88 11.19
CA ARG A 79 -13.85 -26.22 11.37
C ARG A 79 -15.04 -26.49 10.47
N ILE A 80 -15.84 -25.49 10.16
CA ILE A 80 -16.98 -25.64 9.25
C ILE A 80 -16.62 -25.44 7.78
N GLY A 81 -15.33 -25.13 7.49
CA GLY A 81 -14.78 -25.10 6.13
C GLY A 81 -14.51 -23.70 5.57
N ILE A 82 -14.18 -22.71 6.38
CA ILE A 82 -13.72 -21.40 5.88
C ILE A 82 -12.20 -21.32 6.05
N GLY A 83 -11.45 -21.37 4.93
CA GLY A 83 -10.00 -21.15 4.89
C GLY A 83 -9.67 -19.70 4.55
N ARG A 84 -8.60 -19.16 5.12
CA ARG A 84 -8.16 -17.78 4.86
C ARG A 84 -6.66 -17.70 4.71
N THR A 85 -6.18 -16.85 3.76
CA THR A 85 -4.81 -16.36 3.71
C THR A 85 -4.69 -15.00 4.38
N TYR A 86 -3.46 -14.52 4.60
CA TYR A 86 -3.18 -13.20 5.13
C TYR A 86 -2.38 -12.38 4.12
N GLN A 87 -2.65 -11.07 4.07
CA GLN A 87 -1.96 -10.11 3.20
C GLN A 87 -0.43 -10.22 3.35
N ILE A 88 0.06 -10.19 4.59
CA ILE A 88 1.45 -10.51 4.90
C ILE A 88 1.51 -11.99 5.27
N PRO A 89 2.22 -12.83 4.49
CA PRO A 89 2.33 -14.26 4.79
C PRO A 89 2.85 -14.51 6.21
N ARG A 90 2.15 -15.37 6.96
CA ARG A 90 2.47 -15.72 8.35
C ARG A 90 2.76 -17.22 8.49
N PRO A 91 3.67 -17.79 7.71
CA PRO A 91 4.08 -19.17 7.92
C PRO A 91 4.86 -19.28 9.24
N PHE A 92 4.92 -20.49 9.79
CA PHE A 92 5.88 -20.81 10.84
C PHE A 92 7.27 -20.82 10.22
N LEU A 93 8.01 -19.72 10.42
CA LEU A 93 9.24 -19.41 9.66
C LEU A 93 10.34 -20.44 9.85
N ASP A 94 10.41 -21.06 11.03
CA ASP A 94 11.44 -22.02 11.41
C ASP A 94 11.02 -23.48 11.12
N MET A 95 9.77 -23.68 10.69
CA MET A 95 9.25 -24.97 10.20
C MET A 95 9.43 -25.08 8.68
N THR A 96 9.63 -26.30 8.23
CA THR A 96 9.65 -26.64 6.79
C THR A 96 8.27 -26.42 6.16
N VAL A 97 8.21 -26.37 4.83
CA VAL A 97 6.95 -26.31 4.08
C VAL A 97 6.02 -27.46 4.50
N ARG A 98 6.54 -28.69 4.55
CA ARG A 98 5.78 -29.88 4.98
C ARG A 98 5.24 -29.73 6.40
N GLU A 99 6.07 -29.32 7.34
CA GLU A 99 5.67 -29.14 8.75
C GLU A 99 4.61 -28.05 8.91
N ASN A 100 4.69 -26.98 8.14
CA ASN A 100 3.66 -25.93 8.09
C ASN A 100 2.29 -26.49 7.66
N LEU A 101 2.25 -27.36 6.66
CA LEU A 101 1.02 -28.00 6.19
C LEU A 101 0.49 -29.01 7.20
N LEU A 102 1.36 -29.83 7.77
CA LEU A 102 0.99 -30.80 8.81
C LEU A 102 0.43 -30.10 10.05
N ALA A 103 1.04 -28.99 10.50
CA ALA A 103 0.55 -28.20 11.62
C ALA A 103 -0.88 -27.67 11.36
N ALA A 104 -1.14 -27.14 10.16
CA ALA A 104 -2.47 -26.72 9.77
C ALA A 104 -3.46 -27.89 9.78
N ARG A 105 -3.09 -29.01 9.17
CA ARG A 105 -3.96 -30.17 9.06
C ARG A 105 -4.31 -30.80 10.42
N PHE A 106 -3.33 -31.03 11.27
CA PHE A 106 -3.55 -31.58 12.60
C PHE A 106 -4.34 -30.66 13.54
N SER A 107 -4.37 -29.35 13.27
CA SER A 107 -5.20 -28.42 14.05
C SER A 107 -6.69 -28.74 13.94
N LEU A 108 -7.15 -29.30 12.81
CA LEU A 108 -8.54 -29.72 12.59
C LEU A 108 -8.73 -31.25 12.68
N HIS A 109 -7.70 -32.01 12.38
CA HIS A 109 -7.74 -33.48 12.33
C HIS A 109 -6.68 -34.10 13.26
N PRO A 110 -6.72 -33.85 14.59
CA PRO A 110 -5.66 -34.26 15.51
C PRO A 110 -5.46 -35.78 15.60
N TRP A 111 -6.47 -36.56 15.24
CA TRP A 111 -6.45 -38.01 15.27
C TRP A 111 -6.18 -38.64 13.90
N GLU A 112 -5.88 -37.87 12.87
CA GLU A 112 -5.55 -38.43 11.57
C GLU A 112 -4.20 -39.16 11.61
N SER A 113 -4.12 -40.32 10.95
CA SER A 113 -2.84 -41.04 10.89
C SER A 113 -1.78 -40.22 10.13
N GLY A 114 -0.53 -40.23 10.61
CA GLY A 114 0.57 -39.49 9.97
C GLY A 114 0.76 -39.86 8.50
N ALA A 115 0.56 -41.11 8.11
CA ALA A 115 0.63 -41.55 6.71
C ALA A 115 -0.45 -40.92 5.83
N LYS A 116 -1.69 -40.76 6.35
CA LYS A 116 -2.78 -40.10 5.63
C LYS A 116 -2.55 -38.58 5.55
N ALA A 117 -2.13 -37.95 6.65
CA ALA A 117 -1.80 -36.54 6.69
C ALA A 117 -0.66 -36.19 5.71
N ASN A 118 0.41 -37.00 5.67
CA ASN A 118 1.51 -36.78 4.74
C ASN A 118 1.08 -36.90 3.28
N ARG A 119 0.31 -37.92 2.90
CA ARG A 119 -0.22 -38.03 1.51
C ARG A 119 -1.08 -36.81 1.12
N ALA A 120 -1.91 -36.31 2.03
CA ALA A 120 -2.70 -35.13 1.77
C ALA A 120 -1.82 -33.88 1.60
N CYS A 121 -0.77 -33.73 2.42
CA CYS A 121 0.19 -32.64 2.29
C CYS A 121 0.99 -32.74 0.98
N ASP A 122 1.38 -33.96 0.55
CA ASP A 122 2.05 -34.18 -0.74
C ASP A 122 1.19 -33.71 -1.91
N ALA A 123 -0.08 -34.08 -1.95
CA ALA A 123 -1.02 -33.64 -2.98
C ALA A 123 -1.22 -32.11 -2.99
N ILE A 124 -1.25 -31.47 -1.81
CA ILE A 124 -1.35 -30.00 -1.71
C ILE A 124 -0.07 -29.34 -2.21
N MET A 125 1.11 -29.85 -1.84
CA MET A 125 2.40 -29.32 -2.30
C MET A 125 2.56 -29.44 -3.82
N GLU A 126 2.12 -30.54 -4.41
CA GLU A 126 2.10 -30.73 -5.85
C GLU A 126 1.24 -29.68 -6.54
N ARG A 127 0.00 -29.46 -6.06
CA ARG A 127 -0.94 -28.46 -6.61
C ARG A 127 -0.46 -27.03 -6.46
N THR A 128 0.21 -26.72 -5.36
CA THR A 128 0.70 -25.37 -5.08
C THR A 128 2.12 -25.13 -5.61
N GLY A 129 2.74 -26.12 -6.28
CA GLY A 129 4.08 -26.03 -6.83
C GLY A 129 5.16 -25.87 -5.76
N LEU A 130 5.01 -26.58 -4.64
CA LEU A 130 5.93 -26.53 -3.49
C LEU A 130 6.64 -27.86 -3.21
N THR A 131 6.50 -28.86 -4.07
CA THR A 131 7.07 -30.21 -3.86
C THR A 131 8.59 -30.19 -3.71
N ASP A 132 9.28 -29.41 -4.56
CA ASP A 132 10.74 -29.23 -4.52
C ASP A 132 11.22 -28.46 -3.28
N ALA A 133 10.33 -27.69 -2.65
CA ALA A 133 10.58 -26.90 -1.45
C ALA A 133 10.14 -27.58 -0.15
N ALA A 134 9.65 -28.83 -0.18
CA ALA A 134 9.05 -29.51 0.97
C ALA A 134 9.92 -29.49 2.24
N GLY A 135 11.24 -29.59 2.10
CA GLY A 135 12.22 -29.54 3.19
C GLY A 135 12.78 -28.16 3.50
N LEU A 136 12.43 -27.12 2.74
CA LEU A 136 12.89 -25.75 3.01
C LEU A 136 12.05 -25.12 4.12
N THR A 137 12.72 -24.34 4.98
CA THR A 137 12.02 -23.56 6.02
C THR A 137 11.27 -22.37 5.43
N GLY A 138 10.17 -21.94 6.06
CA GLY A 138 9.40 -20.78 5.65
C GLY A 138 10.24 -19.51 5.51
N ARG A 139 11.31 -19.38 6.30
CA ARG A 139 12.27 -18.26 6.25
C ARG A 139 13.07 -18.23 4.95
N GLY A 140 13.42 -19.38 4.41
CA GLY A 140 14.23 -19.52 3.19
C GLY A 140 13.46 -19.35 1.88
N LEU A 141 12.13 -19.22 1.93
CA LEU A 141 11.32 -19.14 0.71
C LEU A 141 11.30 -17.71 0.13
N PRO A 142 11.40 -17.55 -1.20
CA PRO A 142 11.06 -16.31 -1.91
C PRO A 142 9.60 -15.91 -1.70
N LEU A 143 9.23 -14.65 -2.02
CA LEU A 143 7.91 -14.09 -1.75
C LEU A 143 6.78 -14.92 -2.39
N LEU A 144 6.85 -15.23 -3.68
CA LEU A 144 5.83 -16.03 -4.36
C LEU A 144 5.64 -17.40 -3.66
N ARG A 145 6.73 -18.10 -3.31
CA ARG A 145 6.65 -19.38 -2.62
C ARG A 145 6.07 -19.27 -1.21
N ARG A 146 6.32 -18.16 -0.49
CA ARG A 146 5.65 -17.88 0.80
C ARG A 146 4.16 -17.68 0.63
N LYS A 147 3.73 -16.97 -0.41
CA LYS A 147 2.31 -16.77 -0.73
C LYS A 147 1.64 -18.09 -1.12
N ARG A 148 2.30 -18.91 -1.92
CA ARG A 148 1.85 -20.29 -2.23
C ARG A 148 1.74 -21.15 -0.96
N LEU A 149 2.67 -21.01 -0.01
CA LEU A 149 2.61 -21.71 1.27
C LEU A 149 1.41 -21.26 2.12
N GLU A 150 1.05 -19.97 2.13
CA GLU A 150 -0.16 -19.50 2.80
C GLU A 150 -1.43 -20.12 2.18
N VAL A 151 -1.51 -20.17 0.86
CA VAL A 151 -2.61 -20.83 0.15
C VAL A 151 -2.63 -22.33 0.48
N ALA A 152 -1.49 -23.00 0.45
CA ALA A 152 -1.34 -24.42 0.77
C ALA A 152 -1.78 -24.74 2.21
N ARG A 153 -1.44 -23.88 3.17
CA ARG A 153 -1.89 -24.00 4.57
C ARG A 153 -3.41 -23.86 4.70
N ALA A 154 -4.01 -22.91 3.98
CA ALA A 154 -5.47 -22.77 3.94
C ALA A 154 -6.14 -24.02 3.33
N LEU A 155 -5.57 -24.58 2.25
CA LEU A 155 -6.07 -25.83 1.62
C LEU A 155 -5.91 -27.05 2.53
N ALA A 156 -4.88 -27.10 3.40
CA ALA A 156 -4.69 -28.19 4.35
C ALA A 156 -5.83 -28.32 5.36
N LEU A 157 -6.61 -27.24 5.56
CA LEU A 157 -7.84 -27.22 6.36
C LEU A 157 -9.07 -27.79 5.61
N GLN A 158 -8.92 -28.18 4.34
CA GLN A 158 -10.01 -28.67 3.47
C GLN A 158 -11.22 -27.71 3.40
N PRO A 159 -11.02 -26.45 3.03
CA PRO A 159 -12.08 -25.46 3.07
C PRO A 159 -13.14 -25.69 2.01
N LYS A 160 -14.40 -25.36 2.33
CA LYS A 160 -15.48 -25.15 1.36
C LYS A 160 -15.39 -23.76 0.73
N LEU A 161 -15.05 -22.75 1.54
CA LEU A 161 -14.85 -21.37 1.13
C LEU A 161 -13.40 -20.95 1.38
N LEU A 162 -12.74 -20.41 0.36
CA LEU A 162 -11.39 -19.89 0.44
C LEU A 162 -11.42 -18.35 0.37
N LEU A 163 -10.88 -17.70 1.38
CA LEU A 163 -10.72 -16.25 1.46
C LEU A 163 -9.25 -15.88 1.16
N LEU A 164 -8.99 -15.23 0.02
CA LEU A 164 -7.66 -14.81 -0.43
C LEU A 164 -7.49 -13.30 -0.21
N ASP A 165 -6.49 -12.90 0.57
CA ASP A 165 -6.25 -11.52 0.98
C ASP A 165 -4.95 -10.99 0.34
N GLU A 166 -5.06 -10.21 -0.73
CA GLU A 166 -3.96 -9.55 -1.46
C GLU A 166 -2.79 -10.49 -1.79
N VAL A 167 -3.13 -11.68 -2.32
CA VAL A 167 -2.11 -12.70 -2.65
C VAL A 167 -1.23 -12.29 -3.83
N GLY A 168 -1.68 -11.38 -4.72
CA GLY A 168 -0.90 -10.82 -5.84
C GLY A 168 0.05 -9.70 -5.45
N ALA A 169 -0.10 -9.10 -4.27
CA ALA A 169 0.67 -7.93 -3.88
C ALA A 169 2.19 -8.19 -3.84
N GLY A 170 2.97 -7.30 -4.46
CA GLY A 170 4.44 -7.37 -4.48
C GLY A 170 5.04 -8.44 -5.40
N LEU A 171 4.24 -9.11 -6.23
CA LEU A 171 4.70 -10.05 -7.25
C LEU A 171 5.02 -9.32 -8.56
N ILE A 172 5.99 -9.83 -9.32
CA ILE A 172 6.27 -9.39 -10.70
C ILE A 172 5.31 -10.09 -11.67
N ASP A 173 5.17 -9.58 -12.90
CA ASP A 173 4.18 -10.06 -13.87
C ASP A 173 4.23 -11.56 -14.17
N SER A 174 5.42 -12.15 -14.27
CA SER A 174 5.57 -13.61 -14.43
C SER A 174 5.04 -14.38 -13.23
N GLU A 175 5.30 -13.89 -12.01
CA GLU A 175 4.81 -14.49 -10.78
C GLU A 175 3.29 -14.34 -10.63
N VAL A 176 2.72 -13.20 -11.09
CA VAL A 176 1.28 -12.99 -11.17
C VAL A 176 0.64 -14.02 -12.10
N THR A 177 1.25 -14.31 -13.26
CA THR A 177 0.77 -15.36 -14.18
C THR A 177 0.69 -16.72 -13.47
N GLU A 178 1.76 -17.12 -12.77
CA GLU A 178 1.79 -18.37 -12.03
C GLU A 178 0.75 -18.42 -10.90
N LEU A 179 0.50 -17.29 -10.24
CA LEU A 179 -0.53 -17.19 -9.19
C LEU A 179 -1.94 -17.32 -9.79
N VAL A 180 -2.21 -16.68 -10.92
CA VAL A 180 -3.50 -16.79 -11.64
C VAL A 180 -3.79 -18.23 -12.01
N GLU A 181 -2.83 -18.95 -12.59
CA GLU A 181 -2.99 -20.37 -12.92
C GLU A 181 -3.27 -21.22 -11.68
N LEU A 182 -2.59 -20.95 -10.56
CA LEU A 182 -2.88 -21.60 -9.29
C LEU A 182 -4.33 -21.34 -8.86
N ILE A 183 -4.78 -20.08 -8.79
CA ILE A 183 -6.14 -19.73 -8.36
C ILE A 183 -7.19 -20.39 -9.27
N LYS A 184 -6.98 -20.36 -10.59
CA LYS A 184 -7.87 -21.04 -11.56
C LYS A 184 -7.96 -22.55 -11.27
N SER A 185 -6.86 -23.19 -10.93
CA SER A 185 -6.85 -24.62 -10.61
C SER A 185 -7.64 -24.97 -9.34
N LEU A 186 -7.69 -24.04 -8.37
CA LEU A 186 -8.37 -24.24 -7.09
C LEU A 186 -9.90 -24.17 -7.18
N ARG A 187 -10.47 -23.64 -8.28
CA ARG A 187 -11.94 -23.52 -8.45
C ARG A 187 -12.67 -24.87 -8.31
N ASN A 188 -12.00 -25.95 -8.67
CA ASN A 188 -12.60 -27.29 -8.59
C ASN A 188 -12.43 -27.95 -7.21
N ASP A 189 -11.61 -27.35 -6.33
CA ASP A 189 -11.26 -27.91 -5.02
C ASP A 189 -12.14 -27.38 -3.90
N VAL A 190 -12.71 -26.19 -4.10
CA VAL A 190 -13.51 -25.49 -3.10
C VAL A 190 -14.87 -25.12 -3.68
N GLN A 191 -15.85 -24.91 -2.81
CA GLN A 191 -17.20 -24.54 -3.23
C GLN A 191 -17.32 -23.05 -3.54
N GLY A 192 -16.34 -22.22 -3.12
CA GLY A 192 -16.33 -20.81 -3.45
C GLY A 192 -15.03 -20.14 -3.06
N ILE A 193 -14.71 -19.04 -3.74
CA ILE A 193 -13.52 -18.22 -3.46
C ILE A 193 -13.95 -16.76 -3.37
N ILE A 194 -13.48 -16.06 -2.35
CA ILE A 194 -13.50 -14.60 -2.30
C ILE A 194 -12.06 -14.11 -2.35
N ILE A 195 -11.78 -13.21 -3.30
CA ILE A 195 -10.45 -12.64 -3.52
C ILE A 195 -10.50 -11.14 -3.24
N ILE A 196 -9.75 -10.68 -2.26
CA ILE A 196 -9.46 -9.25 -2.11
C ILE A 196 -8.17 -8.97 -2.85
N GLU A 197 -8.22 -8.08 -3.83
CA GLU A 197 -7.06 -7.74 -4.66
C GLU A 197 -7.08 -6.28 -5.11
N HIS A 198 -5.89 -5.79 -5.40
CA HIS A 198 -5.67 -4.54 -6.11
C HIS A 198 -4.90 -4.75 -7.43
N VAL A 199 -4.41 -5.97 -7.69
CA VAL A 199 -3.82 -6.39 -8.96
C VAL A 199 -4.96 -6.76 -9.90
N LEU A 200 -5.39 -5.83 -10.75
CA LEU A 200 -6.58 -5.97 -11.59
C LEU A 200 -6.50 -7.15 -12.57
N ARG A 201 -5.29 -7.57 -12.97
CA ARG A 201 -5.09 -8.75 -13.79
C ARG A 201 -5.58 -10.02 -13.08
N VAL A 202 -5.26 -10.21 -11.80
CA VAL A 202 -5.76 -11.35 -11.00
C VAL A 202 -7.29 -11.32 -10.94
N VAL A 203 -7.86 -10.14 -10.68
CA VAL A 203 -9.32 -9.96 -10.61
C VAL A 203 -9.99 -10.31 -11.94
N ARG A 204 -9.47 -9.77 -13.04
CA ARG A 204 -10.02 -9.98 -14.40
C ARG A 204 -9.99 -11.44 -14.83
N GLU A 205 -8.86 -12.12 -14.56
CA GLU A 205 -8.66 -13.49 -15.02
C GLU A 205 -9.25 -14.56 -14.10
N CYS A 206 -9.48 -14.25 -12.82
CA CYS A 206 -9.93 -15.24 -11.84
C CYS A 206 -11.38 -15.06 -11.38
N CYS A 207 -11.95 -13.85 -11.41
CA CYS A 207 -13.24 -13.56 -10.78
C CYS A 207 -14.40 -13.59 -11.79
N ASP A 208 -15.52 -14.18 -11.39
CA ASP A 208 -16.79 -14.18 -12.15
C ASP A 208 -17.58 -12.91 -11.86
N ARG A 209 -17.60 -12.49 -10.60
CA ARG A 209 -18.26 -11.28 -10.11
C ARG A 209 -17.30 -10.43 -9.32
N LEU A 210 -17.61 -9.15 -9.29
CA LEU A 210 -16.80 -8.14 -8.62
C LEU A 210 -17.68 -7.24 -7.77
N ALA A 211 -17.25 -6.99 -6.55
CA ALA A 211 -17.80 -5.96 -5.68
C ALA A 211 -16.74 -4.87 -5.45
N VAL A 212 -17.14 -3.61 -5.53
CA VAL A 212 -16.26 -2.45 -5.28
C VAL A 212 -16.64 -1.81 -3.97
N ILE A 213 -15.65 -1.69 -3.09
CA ILE A 213 -15.78 -1.06 -1.78
C ILE A 213 -15.06 0.29 -1.80
N ASN A 214 -15.73 1.33 -1.34
CA ASN A 214 -15.14 2.64 -1.14
C ASN A 214 -15.67 3.28 0.15
N PHE A 215 -14.78 3.85 0.98
CA PHE A 215 -15.13 4.42 2.30
C PHE A 215 -16.07 3.54 3.14
N GLY A 216 -15.80 2.25 3.18
CA GLY A 216 -16.59 1.28 3.95
C GLY A 216 -17.90 0.86 3.30
N LYS A 217 -18.31 1.42 2.16
CA LYS A 217 -19.57 1.13 1.46
C LYS A 217 -19.33 0.34 0.17
N LYS A 218 -20.27 -0.53 -0.17
CA LYS A 218 -20.31 -1.16 -1.48
C LYS A 218 -20.92 -0.19 -2.49
N ILE A 219 -20.15 0.21 -3.49
CA ILE A 219 -20.57 1.19 -4.51
C ILE A 219 -21.00 0.55 -5.83
N ALA A 220 -20.47 -0.63 -6.14
CA ALA A 220 -20.85 -1.39 -7.32
C ALA A 220 -20.74 -2.89 -7.05
N GLU A 221 -21.56 -3.69 -7.75
CA GLU A 221 -21.45 -5.15 -7.81
C GLU A 221 -22.08 -5.65 -9.12
N GLY A 222 -21.39 -6.58 -9.78
CA GLY A 222 -21.85 -7.14 -11.06
C GLY A 222 -20.91 -8.18 -11.63
N SER A 223 -21.02 -8.47 -12.94
CA SER A 223 -19.99 -9.25 -13.64
C SER A 223 -18.66 -8.51 -13.59
N THR A 224 -17.55 -9.24 -13.60
CA THR A 224 -16.23 -8.61 -13.53
C THR A 224 -16.01 -7.64 -14.69
N SER A 225 -16.47 -7.98 -15.90
CA SER A 225 -16.36 -7.12 -17.08
C SER A 225 -17.18 -5.83 -16.94
N ASP A 226 -18.44 -5.92 -16.49
CA ASP A 226 -19.31 -4.74 -16.40
C ASP A 226 -18.82 -3.76 -15.35
N VAL A 227 -18.38 -4.30 -14.20
CA VAL A 227 -17.89 -3.49 -13.08
C VAL A 227 -16.56 -2.80 -13.43
N LEU A 228 -15.61 -3.49 -14.07
CA LEU A 228 -14.33 -2.88 -14.47
C LEU A 228 -14.49 -1.82 -15.57
N ASN A 229 -15.51 -1.94 -16.42
CA ASN A 229 -15.80 -0.98 -17.48
C ASN A 229 -16.73 0.18 -17.03
N SER A 230 -17.21 0.16 -15.79
CA SER A 230 -18.10 1.21 -15.25
C SER A 230 -17.32 2.51 -15.01
N ASP A 231 -17.92 3.63 -15.44
CA ASP A 231 -17.35 4.96 -15.20
C ASP A 231 -17.31 5.32 -13.72
N ASP A 232 -18.27 4.87 -12.91
CA ASP A 232 -18.28 5.08 -11.46
C ASP A 232 -17.09 4.38 -10.78
N VAL A 233 -16.74 3.18 -11.24
CA VAL A 233 -15.57 2.45 -10.73
C VAL A 233 -14.28 3.10 -11.18
N ALA A 234 -14.21 3.52 -12.45
CA ALA A 234 -13.07 4.29 -12.95
C ALA A 234 -12.88 5.58 -12.14
N ALA A 235 -13.97 6.29 -11.84
CA ALA A 235 -13.96 7.51 -11.03
C ALA A 235 -13.38 7.28 -9.62
N VAL A 236 -13.66 6.13 -8.99
CA VAL A 236 -13.13 5.79 -7.67
C VAL A 236 -11.62 5.53 -7.67
N TYR A 237 -11.09 4.96 -8.76
CA TYR A 237 -9.66 4.69 -8.91
C TYR A 237 -8.86 5.89 -9.44
N LEU A 238 -9.49 6.73 -10.28
CA LEU A 238 -8.87 7.87 -10.95
C LEU A 238 -9.25 9.22 -10.34
N GLY A 239 -10.20 9.23 -9.38
CA GLY A 239 -10.60 10.44 -8.68
C GLY A 239 -11.46 11.41 -9.50
N THR A 240 -12.15 10.95 -10.56
CA THR A 240 -13.02 11.78 -11.40
C THR A 240 -14.49 11.80 -10.92
N SER A 241 -14.76 11.59 -9.65
CA SER A 241 -16.12 11.68 -9.14
C SER A 241 -16.62 13.13 -9.28
N HIS A 242 -17.61 13.33 -10.14
CA HIS A 242 -18.45 14.51 -10.14
C HIS A 242 -18.88 14.80 -8.70
N SER A 243 -18.70 16.02 -8.26
CA SER A 243 -19.18 16.56 -6.99
C SER A 243 -20.69 16.33 -6.85
N ALA A 244 -21.09 15.16 -6.39
CA ALA A 244 -22.40 14.97 -5.81
C ALA A 244 -22.36 15.56 -4.41
N LYS A 245 -23.06 16.67 -4.25
CA LYS A 245 -23.36 17.39 -3.03
C LYS A 245 -23.53 16.45 -1.83
N HIS A 246 -22.49 16.31 -1.02
CA HIS A 246 -22.61 15.99 0.38
C HIS A 246 -22.18 17.22 1.20
N THR A 247 -23.05 18.21 1.20
CA THR A 247 -23.21 19.05 2.37
C THR A 247 -23.95 18.18 3.39
N ASP A 248 -23.19 17.52 4.28
CA ASP A 248 -23.68 17.33 5.65
C ASP A 248 -22.56 16.82 6.56
N VAL A 249 -22.24 17.69 7.49
CA VAL A 249 -21.68 17.42 8.82
C VAL A 249 -20.31 16.75 8.87
N LEU A 250 -19.28 17.54 8.63
CA LEU A 250 -18.00 17.36 9.32
C LEU A 250 -18.27 17.53 10.83
N PRO A 251 -17.80 16.61 11.69
CA PRO A 251 -17.77 16.89 13.12
C PRO A 251 -16.97 18.18 13.34
N PRO A 252 -17.32 19.03 14.32
CA PRO A 252 -16.71 20.33 14.50
C PRO A 252 -15.22 20.16 14.69
N VAL A 253 -14.46 20.59 13.70
CA VAL A 253 -13.02 20.82 13.83
C VAL A 253 -12.85 21.76 15.02
N ALA A 254 -12.10 21.34 16.02
CA ALA A 254 -11.72 22.19 17.14
C ALA A 254 -11.32 23.57 16.60
N LYS A 255 -11.90 24.62 17.19
CA LYS A 255 -11.79 26.00 16.77
C LYS A 255 -10.36 26.33 16.32
N LYS A 256 -10.24 26.86 15.08
CA LYS A 256 -9.01 27.51 14.61
C LYS A 256 -8.51 28.46 15.70
N PRO A 257 -7.22 28.39 16.07
CA PRO A 257 -6.60 29.53 16.73
C PRO A 257 -6.62 30.71 15.73
N GLU A 258 -6.94 31.86 16.24
CA GLU A 258 -7.07 33.10 15.47
C GLU A 258 -5.79 33.40 14.68
N GLN A 259 -5.97 33.68 13.42
CA GLN A 259 -5.19 34.45 12.45
C GLN A 259 -3.73 34.80 12.81
N GLY A 260 -2.82 33.87 12.58
CA GLY A 260 -1.47 34.13 12.15
C GLY A 260 -1.29 33.43 10.80
N ASN A 261 -0.74 34.11 9.82
CA ASN A 261 -0.57 33.61 8.47
C ASN A 261 0.28 32.29 8.51
N PRO A 262 -0.30 31.08 8.29
CA PRO A 262 0.40 29.81 8.54
C PRO A 262 1.64 29.65 7.65
N SER A 263 1.72 30.36 6.54
CA SER A 263 2.84 30.36 5.61
C SER A 263 4.18 30.76 6.24
N HIS A 264 4.19 31.69 7.23
CA HIS A 264 5.42 32.14 7.88
C HIS A 264 5.98 31.16 8.91
N ALA A 265 5.14 30.36 9.56
CA ALA A 265 5.57 29.44 10.61
C ALA A 265 6.41 28.25 10.07
N ILE A 266 6.20 27.86 8.81
CA ILE A 266 6.79 26.67 8.19
C ILE A 266 7.99 27.02 7.29
N THR A 267 8.12 28.28 6.84
CA THR A 267 9.15 28.75 5.90
C THR A 267 10.58 28.40 6.34
N GLY A 268 10.87 28.36 7.63
CA GLY A 268 12.21 27.99 8.14
C GLY A 268 12.53 26.47 8.12
N LEU A 269 11.58 25.60 7.79
CA LEU A 269 11.83 24.15 7.58
C LEU A 269 12.45 23.88 6.21
N VAL A 270 12.25 24.80 5.28
CA VAL A 270 12.71 24.70 3.90
C VAL A 270 13.98 25.54 3.74
N MET A 271 14.97 25.05 2.99
CA MET A 271 16.05 25.92 2.57
C MET A 271 15.51 27.01 1.66
N PRO A 272 15.79 28.31 1.91
CA PRO A 272 15.47 29.31 0.91
C PRO A 272 16.23 28.95 -0.36
N THR A 273 15.51 28.80 -1.46
CA THR A 273 16.11 28.77 -2.79
C THR A 273 16.64 30.17 -3.07
N GLN A 274 17.85 30.48 -2.58
CA GLN A 274 18.52 31.72 -2.94
C GLN A 274 18.85 31.61 -4.44
N SER A 275 18.07 32.30 -5.24
CA SER A 275 18.48 32.73 -6.56
C SER A 275 19.65 33.72 -6.36
N GLU A 276 20.88 33.23 -6.44
CA GLU A 276 21.95 34.09 -6.88
C GLU A 276 21.57 34.57 -8.28
N ALA A 277 21.47 35.87 -8.41
CA ALA A 277 21.06 36.53 -9.66
C ALA A 277 21.98 36.03 -10.79
N GLY A 278 21.45 35.10 -11.62
CA GLY A 278 22.17 34.50 -12.75
C GLY A 278 21.92 33.02 -13.02
N LYS A 279 21.35 32.22 -12.07
CA LYS A 279 21.05 30.77 -12.27
C LYS A 279 19.58 30.44 -12.00
N VAL A 280 18.69 31.17 -12.63
CA VAL A 280 17.25 31.16 -12.32
C VAL A 280 16.53 29.83 -12.64
N ASN A 281 17.18 28.80 -13.23
CA ASN A 281 16.51 27.56 -13.65
C ASN A 281 17.37 26.28 -13.58
N ALA A 282 18.44 26.23 -12.79
CA ALA A 282 19.22 24.98 -12.68
C ALA A 282 18.41 23.94 -11.90
N PRO A 283 18.33 22.68 -12.36
CA PRO A 283 17.65 21.62 -11.66
C PRO A 283 18.38 21.25 -10.36
N ILE A 284 17.60 20.95 -9.29
CA ILE A 284 18.16 20.39 -8.04
C ILE A 284 18.58 18.94 -8.24
N LEU A 285 17.78 18.16 -8.98
CA LEU A 285 18.06 16.76 -9.30
C LEU A 285 17.82 16.52 -10.79
N GLU A 286 18.75 15.82 -11.41
CA GLU A 286 18.61 15.36 -12.79
C GLU A 286 19.06 13.91 -12.90
N LEU A 287 18.21 13.08 -13.48
CA LEU A 287 18.52 11.69 -13.83
C LEU A 287 18.63 11.61 -15.34
N ARG A 288 19.73 11.03 -15.84
CA ARG A 288 19.98 10.87 -17.28
C ARG A 288 20.19 9.41 -17.61
N GLY A 289 19.25 8.81 -18.33
CA GLY A 289 19.33 7.44 -18.84
C GLY A 289 19.57 6.40 -17.74
N ILE A 290 18.89 6.51 -16.60
CA ILE A 290 19.12 5.63 -15.45
C ILE A 290 18.63 4.21 -15.74
N HIS A 291 19.55 3.25 -15.60
CA HIS A 291 19.26 1.83 -15.54
C HIS A 291 19.64 1.29 -14.16
N ALA A 292 18.80 0.44 -13.57
CA ALA A 292 19.08 -0.18 -12.28
C ALA A 292 18.25 -1.46 -12.08
N GLY A 293 18.64 -2.28 -11.10
CA GLY A 293 17.91 -3.49 -10.76
C GLY A 293 18.57 -4.27 -9.62
N TYR A 294 18.16 -5.50 -9.42
CA TYR A 294 18.62 -6.38 -8.36
C TYR A 294 19.29 -7.63 -8.94
N GLY A 295 20.57 -7.80 -8.69
CA GLY A 295 21.33 -8.91 -9.26
C GLY A 295 21.31 -8.90 -10.78
N GLN A 296 20.77 -9.94 -11.42
CA GLN A 296 20.62 -10.04 -12.88
C GLN A 296 19.32 -9.38 -13.40
N ALA A 297 18.36 -9.09 -12.53
CA ALA A 297 17.06 -8.55 -12.92
C ALA A 297 17.13 -7.04 -13.10
N ARG A 298 16.97 -6.54 -14.33
CA ARG A 298 16.85 -5.11 -14.64
C ARG A 298 15.41 -4.66 -14.31
N VAL A 299 15.28 -3.58 -13.54
CA VAL A 299 13.99 -3.00 -13.13
C VAL A 299 13.77 -1.63 -13.75
N LEU A 300 14.81 -0.78 -13.84
CA LEU A 300 14.73 0.53 -14.47
C LEU A 300 15.37 0.51 -15.86
N ASN A 301 14.70 1.12 -16.81
CA ASN A 301 15.03 1.05 -18.24
C ASN A 301 15.13 2.46 -18.85
N GLY A 302 16.24 3.18 -18.59
CA GLY A 302 16.51 4.47 -19.24
C GLY A 302 15.60 5.58 -18.69
N ILE A 303 15.61 5.82 -17.38
CA ILE A 303 14.83 6.87 -16.76
C ILE A 303 15.53 8.22 -16.90
N ASP A 304 14.82 9.19 -17.46
CA ASP A 304 15.19 10.59 -17.52
C ASP A 304 14.21 11.41 -16.68
N LEU A 305 14.71 12.22 -15.71
CA LEU A 305 13.88 13.03 -14.82
C LEU A 305 14.61 14.32 -14.46
N VAL A 306 13.89 15.44 -14.46
CA VAL A 306 14.43 16.74 -14.05
C VAL A 306 13.54 17.32 -12.95
N VAL A 307 14.14 17.69 -11.80
CA VAL A 307 13.43 18.28 -10.66
C VAL A 307 13.95 19.69 -10.42
N HIS A 308 13.09 20.67 -10.62
CA HIS A 308 13.42 22.09 -10.39
C HIS A 308 13.11 22.52 -8.94
N PRO A 309 13.80 23.53 -8.42
CA PRO A 309 13.54 24.08 -7.09
C PRO A 309 12.07 24.48 -6.89
N GLY A 310 11.51 24.16 -5.72
CA GLY A 310 10.13 24.49 -5.34
C GLY A 310 9.04 23.71 -6.08
N LYS A 311 9.40 22.77 -6.95
CA LYS A 311 8.45 21.91 -7.67
C LYS A 311 8.12 20.66 -6.91
N VAL A 312 6.91 20.20 -7.07
CA VAL A 312 6.43 18.90 -6.61
C VAL A 312 6.23 17.99 -7.82
N ILE A 313 7.00 16.92 -7.89
CA ILE A 313 6.89 15.91 -8.93
C ILE A 313 6.33 14.63 -8.33
N ALA A 314 5.31 14.05 -8.95
CA ALA A 314 4.78 12.76 -8.58
C ALA A 314 5.19 11.66 -9.58
N ILE A 315 5.65 10.54 -9.03
CA ILE A 315 5.87 9.29 -9.77
C ILE A 315 4.73 8.35 -9.42
N LEU A 316 3.88 8.09 -10.38
CA LEU A 316 2.74 7.18 -10.27
C LEU A 316 3.03 5.87 -10.99
N GLY A 317 2.25 4.83 -10.73
CA GLY A 317 2.33 3.54 -11.39
C GLY A 317 1.84 2.40 -10.52
N THR A 318 1.55 1.28 -11.14
CA THR A 318 1.12 0.06 -10.45
C THR A 318 2.26 -0.55 -9.62
N ASN A 319 1.92 -1.52 -8.77
CA ASN A 319 2.93 -2.27 -8.02
C ASN A 319 3.83 -3.04 -9.00
N GLY A 320 5.14 -3.03 -8.72
CA GLY A 320 6.12 -3.64 -9.62
C GLY A 320 6.58 -2.76 -10.78
N ALA A 321 6.00 -1.59 -11.02
CA ALA A 321 6.43 -0.68 -12.09
C ALA A 321 7.86 -0.14 -11.94
N GLY A 322 8.49 -0.28 -10.75
CA GLY A 322 9.86 0.17 -10.49
C GLY A 322 9.98 1.44 -9.62
N LYS A 323 8.87 1.97 -9.10
CA LYS A 323 8.82 3.22 -8.32
C LYS A 323 9.78 3.25 -7.12
N THR A 324 9.68 2.25 -6.22
CA THR A 324 10.56 2.12 -5.05
C THR A 324 12.02 1.90 -5.45
N THR A 325 12.27 1.22 -6.59
CA THR A 325 13.62 1.07 -7.14
C THR A 325 14.16 2.43 -7.57
N LEU A 326 13.36 3.26 -8.23
CA LEU A 326 13.74 4.62 -8.60
C LEU A 326 14.04 5.47 -7.35
N ALA A 327 13.18 5.42 -6.34
CA ALA A 327 13.40 6.08 -5.04
C ALA A 327 14.73 5.66 -4.39
N ASN A 328 15.03 4.36 -4.40
CA ASN A 328 16.26 3.81 -3.84
C ASN A 328 17.50 4.16 -4.67
N VAL A 329 17.38 4.32 -5.98
CA VAL A 329 18.48 4.81 -6.84
C VAL A 329 18.75 6.28 -6.57
N VAL A 330 17.72 7.12 -6.49
CA VAL A 330 17.84 8.56 -6.18
C VAL A 330 18.47 8.78 -4.82
N SER A 331 18.19 7.92 -3.83
CA SER A 331 18.79 8.00 -2.48
C SER A 331 20.14 7.29 -2.33
N GLY A 332 20.65 6.66 -3.40
CA GLY A 332 21.90 5.91 -3.40
C GLY A 332 21.85 4.57 -2.68
N ALA A 333 20.67 4.12 -2.23
CA ALA A 333 20.49 2.80 -1.61
C ALA A 333 20.69 1.66 -2.62
N ILE A 334 20.42 1.94 -3.91
CA ILE A 334 20.72 1.05 -5.04
C ILE A 334 21.60 1.82 -6.01
N LYS A 335 22.66 1.18 -6.49
CA LYS A 335 23.54 1.77 -7.51
C LYS A 335 22.89 1.66 -8.89
N ALA A 336 22.92 2.76 -9.64
CA ALA A 336 22.62 2.72 -11.07
C ALA A 336 23.64 1.82 -11.79
N SER A 337 23.16 0.96 -12.68
CA SER A 337 24.01 0.12 -13.54
C SER A 337 24.48 0.88 -14.78
N ALA A 338 23.76 1.93 -15.20
CA ALA A 338 24.12 2.87 -16.25
C ALA A 338 23.35 4.19 -16.04
N GLY A 339 23.79 5.25 -16.69
CA GLY A 339 23.23 6.60 -16.60
C GLY A 339 23.93 7.45 -15.52
N HIS A 340 23.45 8.69 -15.37
CA HIS A 340 24.03 9.67 -14.46
C HIS A 340 22.96 10.27 -13.54
N ILE A 341 23.34 10.52 -12.27
CA ILE A 341 22.56 11.23 -11.27
C ILE A 341 23.29 12.53 -10.95
N LEU A 342 22.65 13.66 -11.24
CA LEU A 342 23.24 14.97 -10.96
C LEU A 342 22.41 15.68 -9.88
N VAL A 343 23.10 16.31 -8.93
CA VAL A 343 22.51 17.18 -7.89
C VAL A 343 23.18 18.53 -7.98
N ASP A 344 22.40 19.60 -8.12
CA ASP A 344 22.90 20.96 -8.37
C ASP A 344 23.91 21.04 -9.55
N GLY A 345 23.77 20.14 -10.54
CA GLY A 345 24.63 20.03 -11.71
C GLY A 345 25.91 19.20 -11.50
N GLU A 346 26.19 18.72 -10.29
CA GLU A 346 27.32 17.84 -10.00
C GLU A 346 26.93 16.36 -10.13
N ASP A 347 27.74 15.56 -10.82
CA ASP A 347 27.52 14.11 -10.95
C ASP A 347 27.83 13.40 -9.63
N ILE A 348 26.82 12.81 -9.04
CA ILE A 348 26.87 12.06 -7.79
C ILE A 348 26.62 10.56 -7.99
N THR A 349 26.73 10.07 -9.21
CA THR A 349 26.50 8.66 -9.54
C THR A 349 27.43 7.76 -8.72
N GLY A 350 26.83 6.82 -7.96
CA GLY A 350 27.59 5.89 -7.12
C GLY A 350 28.04 6.42 -5.75
N VAL A 351 27.64 7.63 -5.39
CA VAL A 351 27.87 8.20 -4.05
C VAL A 351 27.14 7.36 -2.99
N ALA A 352 27.77 7.16 -1.84
CA ALA A 352 27.21 6.35 -0.77
C ALA A 352 26.00 7.04 -0.09
N PRO A 353 24.97 6.28 0.36
CA PRO A 353 23.71 6.84 0.88
C PRO A 353 23.88 7.89 1.99
N HIS A 354 24.85 7.71 2.88
CA HIS A 354 25.08 8.66 3.99
C HIS A 354 25.58 10.04 3.52
N GLN A 355 26.08 10.16 2.30
CA GLN A 355 26.55 11.41 1.71
C GLN A 355 25.39 12.21 1.08
N PHE A 356 24.30 11.55 0.66
CA PHE A 356 23.12 12.21 0.10
C PHE A 356 22.51 13.24 1.06
N ALA A 357 22.45 12.92 2.35
CA ALA A 357 21.97 13.86 3.36
C ALA A 357 22.82 15.15 3.43
N ARG A 358 24.14 15.06 3.14
CA ARG A 358 25.04 16.23 3.10
C ARG A 358 24.80 17.11 1.86
N LEU A 359 24.25 16.52 0.80
CA LEU A 359 23.85 17.24 -0.42
C LEU A 359 22.50 17.94 -0.28
N GLY A 360 21.86 17.81 0.89
CA GLY A 360 20.54 18.38 1.14
C GLY A 360 19.37 17.53 0.62
N LEU A 361 19.59 16.25 0.37
CA LEU A 361 18.55 15.29 0.00
C LEU A 361 18.09 14.53 1.23
N ALA A 362 16.77 14.39 1.42
CA ALA A 362 16.18 13.57 2.46
C ALA A 362 15.20 12.58 1.86
N GLN A 363 15.06 11.40 2.47
CA GLN A 363 14.08 10.40 2.08
C GLN A 363 13.20 10.01 3.26
N CYS A 364 11.89 10.04 3.05
CA CYS A 364 10.91 9.39 3.90
C CYS A 364 10.56 8.04 3.26
N MET A 365 11.16 6.97 3.77
CA MET A 365 11.04 5.62 3.21
C MET A 365 9.70 4.99 3.53
N GLU A 366 9.25 4.07 2.70
CA GLU A 366 8.16 3.15 2.98
C GLU A 366 8.39 2.42 4.33
N GLY A 367 7.29 2.15 5.05
CA GLY A 367 7.34 1.43 6.34
C GLY A 367 7.79 2.26 7.53
N ARG A 368 7.78 3.62 7.41
CA ARG A 368 8.00 4.61 8.48
C ARG A 368 9.39 4.62 9.11
N ARG A 369 10.05 3.47 9.25
CA ARG A 369 11.43 3.27 9.75
C ARG A 369 11.73 4.06 11.05
N ILE A 370 10.82 4.02 12.02
CA ILE A 370 10.96 4.68 13.33
C ILE A 370 11.94 3.91 14.20
N PHE A 371 12.78 4.63 14.96
CA PHE A 371 13.67 4.03 15.94
C PHE A 371 12.86 3.67 17.20
N SER A 372 12.57 2.37 17.35
CA SER A 372 11.70 1.84 18.40
C SER A 372 12.12 2.19 19.84
N PRO A 373 13.42 2.20 20.19
CA PRO A 373 13.85 2.52 21.55
C PRO A 373 13.74 4.00 21.92
N LEU A 374 13.52 4.87 20.90
CA LEU A 374 13.58 6.33 21.07
C LEU A 374 12.17 6.91 21.23
N THR A 375 12.06 7.98 22.02
CA THR A 375 10.86 8.81 22.09
C THR A 375 10.60 9.54 20.76
N VAL A 376 9.44 10.16 20.63
CA VAL A 376 9.10 11.00 19.46
C VAL A 376 10.14 12.12 19.27
N GLU A 377 10.47 12.86 20.34
CA GLU A 377 11.41 13.96 20.29
C GLU A 377 12.83 13.48 19.95
N GLU A 378 13.30 12.39 20.56
CA GLU A 378 14.61 11.80 20.24
C GLU A 378 14.69 11.31 18.79
N ASN A 379 13.61 10.73 18.25
CA ASN A 379 13.53 10.38 16.83
C ASN A 379 13.72 11.60 15.93
N LEU A 380 13.10 12.74 16.25
CA LEU A 380 13.29 14.00 15.52
C LEU A 380 14.70 14.53 15.66
N MET A 381 15.21 14.62 16.88
CA MET A 381 16.55 15.15 17.16
C MET A 381 17.68 14.35 16.50
N LEU A 382 17.51 13.02 16.39
CA LEU A 382 18.51 12.17 15.73
C LEU A 382 18.74 12.57 14.27
N ALA A 383 17.73 13.10 13.59
CA ALA A 383 17.82 13.54 12.21
C ALA A 383 18.36 14.97 12.04
N ALA A 384 18.56 15.71 13.13
CA ALA A 384 19.12 17.08 13.11
C ALA A 384 20.64 17.11 12.94
N ARG A 385 21.28 16.01 12.51
CA ARG A 385 22.73 15.97 12.24
C ARG A 385 23.11 16.99 11.18
N GLY A 386 24.10 17.85 11.50
CA GLY A 386 24.56 18.91 10.60
C GLY A 386 23.77 20.22 10.71
N VAL A 387 22.72 20.27 11.51
CA VAL A 387 21.97 21.50 11.84
C VAL A 387 22.66 22.20 13.03
N ALA A 388 22.80 23.51 12.97
CA ALA A 388 23.34 24.29 14.08
C ALA A 388 22.48 24.12 15.34
N LYS A 389 23.10 23.94 16.51
CA LYS A 389 22.37 23.72 17.77
C LYS A 389 21.32 24.80 18.05
N ALA A 390 21.61 26.04 17.69
CA ALA A 390 20.68 27.16 17.86
C ALA A 390 19.40 27.02 17.01
N GLU A 391 19.45 26.34 15.87
CA GLU A 391 18.32 26.14 14.96
C GLU A 391 17.44 24.93 15.32
N ILE A 392 17.96 23.96 16.10
CA ILE A 392 17.27 22.69 16.37
C ILE A 392 15.93 22.93 17.09
N SER A 393 15.92 23.80 18.11
CA SER A 393 14.69 24.12 18.86
C SER A 393 13.62 24.76 17.99
N ASP A 394 14.01 25.73 17.15
CA ASP A 394 13.09 26.39 16.22
C ASP A 394 12.51 25.40 15.20
N ARG A 395 13.34 24.47 14.68
CA ARG A 395 12.89 23.44 13.76
C ARG A 395 11.92 22.46 14.42
N LEU A 396 12.19 22.04 15.65
CA LEU A 396 11.27 21.20 16.41
C LEU A 396 9.91 21.89 16.59
N GLU A 397 9.87 23.17 16.97
CA GLU A 397 8.62 23.90 17.14
C GLU A 397 7.85 24.04 15.82
N ARG A 398 8.54 24.23 14.70
CA ARG A 398 7.91 24.26 13.37
C ARG A 398 7.32 22.89 12.98
N ILE A 399 8.01 21.78 13.28
CA ILE A 399 7.48 20.43 13.06
C ILE A 399 6.27 20.18 13.97
N TYR A 400 6.30 20.65 15.20
CA TYR A 400 5.17 20.58 16.12
C TYR A 400 4.00 21.49 15.70
N THR A 401 4.26 22.58 15.00
CA THR A 401 3.23 23.40 14.37
C THR A 401 2.56 22.66 13.21
N LEU A 402 3.35 21.98 12.38
CA LEU A 402 2.86 21.16 11.26
C LEU A 402 2.10 19.92 11.76
N PHE A 403 2.59 19.30 12.85
CA PHE A 403 2.04 18.07 13.44
C PHE A 403 1.87 18.22 14.97
N PRO A 404 0.83 18.90 15.45
CA PRO A 404 0.63 19.17 16.88
C PRO A 404 0.59 17.91 17.76
N GLU A 405 0.13 16.79 17.23
CA GLU A 405 0.06 15.50 17.96
C GLU A 405 1.44 14.97 18.33
N LEU A 406 2.48 15.33 17.58
CA LEU A 406 3.85 14.94 17.92
C LEU A 406 4.33 15.69 19.15
N LYS A 407 3.91 16.97 19.33
CA LYS A 407 4.23 17.76 20.51
C LYS A 407 3.61 17.20 21.78
N GLU A 408 2.31 16.84 21.72
CA GLU A 408 1.57 16.26 22.83
C GLU A 408 2.18 14.93 23.29
N ARG A 409 2.80 14.19 22.37
CA ARG A 409 3.35 12.85 22.58
C ARG A 409 4.88 12.80 22.54
N ARG A 410 5.57 13.92 22.67
CA ARG A 410 7.03 14.02 22.47
C ARG A 410 7.85 13.09 23.36
N CYS A 411 7.37 12.81 24.58
CA CYS A 411 8.08 11.99 25.58
C CYS A 411 7.74 10.49 25.52
N ILE A 412 6.81 10.06 24.65
CA ILE A 412 6.46 8.64 24.53
C ILE A 412 7.27 7.95 23.42
N GLY A 413 7.43 6.63 23.50
CA GLY A 413 8.11 5.84 22.47
C GLY A 413 7.40 5.97 21.12
N GLY A 414 8.16 6.21 20.06
CA GLY A 414 7.62 6.44 18.71
C GLY A 414 6.73 5.32 18.20
N THR A 415 7.00 4.07 18.57
CA THR A 415 6.21 2.89 18.19
C THR A 415 4.87 2.76 18.94
N SER A 416 4.69 3.49 20.04
CA SER A 416 3.43 3.49 20.80
C SER A 416 2.36 4.40 20.19
N MET A 417 2.70 5.11 19.11
CA MET A 417 1.77 5.97 18.37
C MET A 417 0.96 5.17 17.33
N SER A 418 -0.18 5.74 16.93
CA SER A 418 -0.96 5.19 15.81
C SER A 418 -0.15 5.22 14.50
N GLY A 419 -0.53 4.39 13.51
CA GLY A 419 0.15 4.34 12.23
C GLY A 419 0.26 5.70 11.53
N GLY A 420 -0.78 6.52 11.58
CA GLY A 420 -0.75 7.88 10.99
C GLY A 420 0.19 8.82 11.73
N GLN A 421 0.21 8.77 13.06
CA GLN A 421 1.15 9.57 13.87
C GLN A 421 2.60 9.15 13.65
N GLN A 422 2.85 7.85 13.48
CA GLN A 422 4.19 7.34 13.11
C GLN A 422 4.63 7.85 11.74
N GLN A 423 3.69 7.98 10.79
CA GLN A 423 3.98 8.55 9.47
C GLN A 423 4.33 10.04 9.56
N MET A 424 3.58 10.81 10.37
CA MET A 424 3.91 12.22 10.66
C MET A 424 5.29 12.35 11.30
N LEU A 425 5.66 11.44 12.21
CA LEU A 425 7.00 11.40 12.80
C LEU A 425 8.09 11.12 11.75
N ALA A 426 7.85 10.18 10.83
CA ALA A 426 8.79 9.88 9.75
C ALA A 426 9.02 11.08 8.83
N ILE A 427 7.94 11.81 8.48
CA ILE A 427 8.03 13.05 7.71
C ILE A 427 8.75 14.15 8.50
N GLY A 428 8.37 14.36 9.76
CA GLY A 428 9.05 15.32 10.62
C GLY A 428 10.56 15.07 10.71
N ARG A 429 10.97 13.80 10.78
CA ARG A 429 12.39 13.42 10.74
C ARG A 429 13.07 13.85 9.44
N SER A 430 12.45 13.60 8.29
CA SER A 430 13.04 14.01 7.00
C SER A 430 13.22 15.51 6.89
N LEU A 431 12.36 16.30 7.54
CA LEU A 431 12.42 17.76 7.55
C LEU A 431 13.47 18.32 8.53
N MET A 432 13.85 17.58 9.58
CA MET A 432 14.83 18.05 10.57
C MET A 432 16.19 18.37 9.98
N SER A 433 16.62 17.68 8.93
CA SER A 433 17.92 17.87 8.28
C SER A 433 18.02 19.14 7.39
N LYS A 434 16.97 19.95 7.29
CA LYS A 434 16.88 21.14 6.40
C LYS A 434 17.13 20.77 4.94
N PRO A 435 16.32 19.86 4.37
CA PRO A 435 16.55 19.36 3.02
C PRO A 435 16.23 20.41 1.96
N LYS A 436 16.93 20.34 0.82
CA LYS A 436 16.57 21.04 -0.43
C LYS A 436 15.49 20.29 -1.19
N LEU A 437 15.55 18.95 -1.15
CA LEU A 437 14.61 18.03 -1.80
C LEU A 437 14.26 16.91 -0.82
N VAL A 438 12.98 16.62 -0.68
CA VAL A 438 12.49 15.45 0.05
C VAL A 438 11.86 14.46 -0.92
N LEU A 439 12.35 13.22 -0.86
CA LEU A 439 11.77 12.08 -1.54
C LEU A 439 10.79 11.37 -0.58
N PHE A 440 9.54 11.28 -0.96
CA PHE A 440 8.49 10.56 -0.23
C PHE A 440 8.14 9.27 -0.97
N ASP A 441 8.31 8.12 -0.30
CA ASP A 441 8.09 6.80 -0.90
C ASP A 441 6.90 6.10 -0.24
N GLU A 442 5.76 6.07 -0.95
CA GLU A 442 4.49 5.44 -0.55
C GLU A 442 4.06 5.79 0.89
N ILE A 443 4.10 7.08 1.21
CA ILE A 443 3.84 7.57 2.58
C ILE A 443 2.37 7.48 3.00
N SER A 444 1.45 7.30 2.06
CA SER A 444 0.01 7.13 2.32
C SER A 444 -0.36 5.67 2.62
N LEU A 445 0.54 4.71 2.36
CA LEU A 445 0.25 3.29 2.44
C LEU A 445 -0.18 2.85 3.85
N GLY A 446 -1.35 2.19 3.94
CA GLY A 446 -1.89 1.66 5.19
C GLY A 446 -2.37 2.71 6.18
N LEU A 447 -2.63 3.93 5.73
CA LEU A 447 -3.26 4.97 6.53
C LEU A 447 -4.79 4.98 6.39
N ALA A 448 -5.49 5.35 7.46
CA ALA A 448 -6.92 5.62 7.41
C ALA A 448 -7.18 6.90 6.57
N PRO A 449 -8.32 7.02 5.85
CA PRO A 449 -8.62 8.15 4.96
C PRO A 449 -8.45 9.52 5.62
N VAL A 450 -8.94 9.69 6.84
CA VAL A 450 -8.81 10.96 7.60
C VAL A 450 -7.33 11.32 7.84
N MET A 451 -6.48 10.32 8.06
CA MET A 451 -5.04 10.53 8.27
C MET A 451 -4.33 10.84 6.95
N MET A 452 -4.80 10.28 5.84
CA MET A 452 -4.31 10.62 4.50
C MET A 452 -4.64 12.07 4.16
N ASP A 453 -5.89 12.51 4.37
CA ASP A 453 -6.29 13.90 4.10
C ASP A 453 -5.44 14.89 4.90
N ARG A 454 -5.21 14.60 6.18
CA ARG A 454 -4.34 15.40 7.04
C ARG A 454 -2.89 15.43 6.57
N LEU A 455 -2.37 14.28 6.13
CA LEU A 455 -1.03 14.16 5.57
C LEU A 455 -0.87 15.04 4.33
N TYR A 456 -1.81 14.94 3.38
CA TYR A 456 -1.75 15.72 2.13
C TYR A 456 -1.97 17.22 2.36
N LEU A 457 -2.76 17.62 3.37
CA LEU A 457 -2.82 19.02 3.81
C LEU A 457 -1.45 19.53 4.27
N ALA A 458 -0.74 18.76 5.11
CA ALA A 458 0.60 19.13 5.57
C ALA A 458 1.62 19.20 4.40
N LEU A 459 1.53 18.28 3.42
CA LEU A 459 2.36 18.35 2.20
C LEU A 459 2.03 19.60 1.36
N GLY A 460 0.75 19.98 1.30
CA GLY A 460 0.31 21.23 0.66
C GLY A 460 0.89 22.48 1.32
N GLU A 461 0.95 22.51 2.65
CA GLU A 461 1.60 23.59 3.39
C GLU A 461 3.12 23.64 3.13
N LEU A 462 3.79 22.48 3.06
CA LEU A 462 5.20 22.39 2.70
C LEU A 462 5.48 22.83 1.26
N LYS A 463 4.59 22.49 0.31
CA LYS A 463 4.63 22.99 -1.07
C LYS A 463 4.50 24.51 -1.10
N ALA A 464 3.53 25.07 -0.38
CA ALA A 464 3.32 26.53 -0.30
C ALA A 464 4.52 27.25 0.34
N ALA A 465 5.26 26.58 1.23
CA ALA A 465 6.50 27.06 1.81
C ALA A 465 7.72 26.93 0.85
N GLY A 466 7.54 26.36 -0.34
CA GLY A 466 8.58 26.22 -1.38
C GLY A 466 9.44 24.98 -1.27
N LEU A 467 9.05 23.94 -0.49
CA LEU A 467 9.78 22.68 -0.44
C LEU A 467 9.72 21.96 -1.78
N THR A 468 10.88 21.55 -2.30
CA THR A 468 10.95 20.66 -3.45
C THR A 468 10.64 19.23 -3.02
N MET A 469 9.73 18.56 -3.71
CA MET A 469 9.30 17.21 -3.34
C MET A 469 9.28 16.28 -4.57
N LEU A 470 9.78 15.08 -4.39
CA LEU A 470 9.59 13.97 -5.31
C LEU A 470 8.74 12.93 -4.57
N ILE A 471 7.53 12.67 -5.05
CA ILE A 471 6.53 11.84 -4.36
C ILE A 471 6.29 10.59 -5.19
N VAL A 472 6.57 9.43 -4.62
CA VAL A 472 6.24 8.12 -5.19
C VAL A 472 4.96 7.64 -4.54
N GLU A 473 3.90 7.44 -5.31
CA GLU A 473 2.57 7.13 -4.79
C GLU A 473 1.77 6.20 -5.69
N GLN A 474 0.73 5.61 -5.10
CA GLN A 474 -0.29 4.81 -5.78
C GLN A 474 -1.63 5.53 -5.87
N ASP A 475 -1.90 6.47 -4.95
CA ASP A 475 -3.12 7.29 -4.95
C ASP A 475 -3.01 8.38 -6.01
N VAL A 476 -3.61 8.09 -7.18
CA VAL A 476 -3.55 8.95 -8.37
C VAL A 476 -4.16 10.31 -8.09
N GLU A 477 -5.35 10.33 -7.44
CA GLU A 477 -6.09 11.58 -7.24
C GLU A 477 -5.34 12.55 -6.35
N ARG A 478 -4.89 12.08 -5.19
CA ARG A 478 -4.15 12.91 -4.24
C ARG A 478 -2.83 13.39 -4.82
N ALA A 479 -2.12 12.51 -5.53
CA ALA A 479 -0.88 12.88 -6.19
C ALA A 479 -1.10 13.94 -7.28
N LEU A 480 -2.12 13.79 -8.13
CA LEU A 480 -2.49 14.77 -9.16
C LEU A 480 -2.95 16.12 -8.57
N ASN A 481 -3.57 16.12 -7.38
CA ASN A 481 -3.98 17.35 -6.71
C ASN A 481 -2.80 18.12 -6.08
N LEU A 482 -1.74 17.42 -5.69
CA LEU A 482 -0.58 18.01 -5.02
C LEU A 482 0.55 18.37 -5.98
N ALA A 483 0.83 17.52 -6.98
CA ALA A 483 1.98 17.65 -7.86
C ALA A 483 1.81 18.76 -8.92
N ASP A 484 2.93 19.35 -9.34
CA ASP A 484 3.01 20.23 -10.50
C ASP A 484 3.17 19.43 -11.79
N GLU A 485 4.01 18.40 -11.73
CA GLU A 485 4.31 17.46 -12.82
C GLU A 485 4.13 16.03 -12.36
N VAL A 486 3.73 15.17 -13.27
CA VAL A 486 3.46 13.76 -12.99
C VAL A 486 4.09 12.89 -14.07
N HIS A 487 4.76 11.84 -13.63
CA HIS A 487 5.28 10.78 -14.47
C HIS A 487 4.60 9.46 -14.08
N VAL A 488 4.00 8.78 -15.05
CA VAL A 488 3.39 7.46 -14.82
C VAL A 488 4.37 6.40 -15.30
N MET A 489 4.75 5.53 -14.38
CA MET A 489 5.74 4.49 -14.59
C MET A 489 5.10 3.14 -14.91
N GLU A 490 5.60 2.48 -15.94
CA GLU A 490 5.21 1.15 -16.33
C GLU A 490 6.45 0.37 -16.80
N HIS A 491 6.60 -0.88 -16.37
CA HIS A 491 7.72 -1.77 -16.74
C HIS A 491 9.12 -1.12 -16.66
N GLY A 492 9.32 -0.28 -15.66
CA GLY A 492 10.61 0.38 -15.39
C GLY A 492 10.93 1.58 -16.27
N ALA A 493 9.98 2.10 -17.03
CA ALA A 493 10.10 3.30 -17.85
C ALA A 493 8.93 4.26 -17.61
N PHE A 494 9.05 5.53 -18.00
CA PHE A 494 7.93 6.46 -17.98
C PHE A 494 7.05 6.27 -19.23
N ALA A 495 5.82 5.81 -19.03
CA ALA A 495 4.80 5.65 -20.06
C ALA A 495 4.10 6.98 -20.39
N LEU A 496 3.90 7.84 -19.37
CA LEU A 496 3.31 9.18 -19.49
C LEU A 496 4.12 10.17 -18.68
N SER A 497 4.26 11.40 -19.18
CA SER A 497 4.92 12.49 -18.47
C SER A 497 4.27 13.81 -18.86
N GLY A 498 4.04 14.69 -17.88
CA GLY A 498 3.46 16.01 -18.14
C GLY A 498 2.96 16.74 -16.90
N SER A 499 2.30 17.86 -17.10
CA SER A 499 1.66 18.59 -16.00
C SER A 499 0.53 17.75 -15.40
N SER A 500 0.25 17.94 -14.09
CA SER A 500 -0.87 17.24 -13.43
C SER A 500 -2.18 17.38 -14.18
N LYS A 501 -2.43 18.56 -14.77
CA LYS A 501 -3.64 18.81 -15.57
C LYS A 501 -3.66 17.96 -16.85
N SER A 502 -2.57 17.93 -17.61
CA SER A 502 -2.49 17.16 -18.86
C SER A 502 -2.59 15.66 -18.63
N ILE A 503 -1.96 15.17 -17.56
CA ILE A 503 -2.03 13.74 -17.20
C ILE A 503 -3.43 13.36 -16.73
N ARG A 504 -4.14 14.23 -15.98
CA ARG A 504 -5.52 13.98 -15.54
C ARG A 504 -6.49 13.81 -16.71
N GLU A 505 -6.27 14.54 -17.79
CA GLU A 505 -7.11 14.55 -18.99
C GLU A 505 -6.68 13.46 -20.03
N ASP A 506 -5.55 12.78 -19.81
CA ASP A 506 -5.02 11.78 -20.75
C ASP A 506 -5.78 10.44 -20.62
N PRO A 507 -6.47 9.97 -21.69
CA PRO A 507 -7.20 8.71 -21.67
C PRO A 507 -6.33 7.49 -21.32
N ARG A 508 -5.02 7.54 -21.65
CA ARG A 508 -4.07 6.45 -21.38
C ARG A 508 -3.86 6.23 -19.89
N LEU A 509 -4.06 7.26 -19.05
CA LEU A 509 -4.01 7.09 -17.60
C LEU A 509 -5.02 6.03 -17.13
N ARG A 510 -6.24 6.05 -17.69
CA ARG A 510 -7.26 5.04 -17.39
C ARG A 510 -6.80 3.63 -17.82
N HIS A 511 -6.21 3.51 -19.00
CA HIS A 511 -5.70 2.22 -19.50
C HIS A 511 -4.58 1.65 -18.62
N LEU A 512 -3.65 2.49 -18.17
CA LEU A 512 -2.53 2.07 -17.32
C LEU A 512 -2.96 1.57 -15.94
N TYR A 513 -4.06 2.08 -15.39
CA TYR A 513 -4.53 1.70 -14.05
C TYR A 513 -5.66 0.68 -14.05
N ILE A 514 -6.53 0.70 -15.05
CA ILE A 514 -7.71 -0.20 -15.13
C ILE A 514 -7.47 -1.31 -16.17
N GLY A 515 -6.55 -1.09 -17.12
CA GLY A 515 -6.26 -1.97 -18.26
C GLY A 515 -7.33 -1.87 -19.35
N THR A 516 -6.94 -2.13 -20.60
CA THR A 516 -7.88 -2.25 -21.73
C THR A 516 -8.63 -3.57 -21.66
N ALA A 517 -9.91 -3.54 -22.02
CA ALA A 517 -10.54 -4.71 -22.62
C ALA A 517 -10.05 -4.75 -24.10
N ASP A 518 -9.06 -5.58 -24.40
CA ASP A 518 -8.85 -6.09 -25.75
C ASP A 518 -9.64 -7.38 -25.89
#